data_17e02a851e23045e6bf37cc4d199555c
#
_entry.id   17e02a851e23045e6bf37cc4d199555c
#
_cell.length_a   1.000
_cell.length_b   1.000
_cell.length_c   1.000
_cell.angle_alpha   90.00
_cell.angle_beta   90.00
_cell.angle_gamma   90.00
#
_symmetry.space_group_name_H-M   'P 1'
#
loop_
_entity.id
_entity.type
_entity.pdbx_description
1 polymer ?
#
loop_
_entity_poly.entity_id
_entity_poly.type
_entity_poly.pdbx_seq_one_letter_code
_entity_poly.pdbx_strand_id
1 'polypeptide(L)'
;MIVDVHCHTPTHRDAVPPDEMVTNTAWRPDRAVAATITWADYERDVEGAGVDVSLVYLLAASREQTGLQVDPAGINDQTATFVAARSSRRIGFASVHPDDPKAIEELERSVGDLGLRGIKLGPNYQNFDPLSANALRVYAHAEAHGLPIVFHQGTSPIRTAPLRYAHPLLMDEIAIQFPELRIVMAHLGHPWQADTITVIRKHPHVYADVSAAIYRPWSFYTAMRLVTEWGVLRKLLFGTDYPIATPGETLAGLRALNDIPRRTGLPGIPEDEIEAIIERDSLALLGLERPAGAG
;
A
#
# COMPACT_ATOMS: atom_id res chain seq x y z
N MET A 1 8.17 -2.48 -16.95
CA MET A 1 6.78 -2.17 -16.58
C MET A 1 6.77 -1.69 -15.13
N ILE A 2 6.23 -0.51 -14.87
CA ILE A 2 6.13 0.03 -13.50
C ILE A 2 4.78 -0.32 -12.92
N VAL A 3 4.77 -1.09 -11.83
CA VAL A 3 3.56 -1.44 -11.07
C VAL A 3 3.60 -0.70 -9.73
N ASP A 4 2.66 0.23 -9.52
CA ASP A 4 2.49 0.89 -8.23
C ASP A 4 1.55 0.06 -7.36
N VAL A 5 2.09 -0.60 -6.34
CA VAL A 5 1.30 -1.50 -5.49
C VAL A 5 0.55 -0.76 -4.36
N HIS A 6 0.68 0.57 -4.28
CA HIS A 6 0.09 1.35 -3.20
C HIS A 6 -0.45 2.69 -3.67
N CYS A 7 -1.67 2.69 -4.16
CA CYS A 7 -2.42 3.90 -4.51
C CYS A 7 -3.80 3.92 -3.86
N HIS A 8 -4.22 5.08 -3.40
CA HIS A 8 -5.60 5.25 -2.94
C HIS A 8 -6.52 5.66 -4.10
N THR A 9 -7.69 5.05 -4.15
CA THR A 9 -8.74 5.42 -5.12
C THR A 9 -9.15 6.88 -4.88
N PRO A 10 -9.22 7.71 -5.92
CA PRO A 10 -9.72 9.08 -5.80
C PRO A 10 -11.14 9.11 -5.25
N THR A 11 -11.40 10.07 -4.37
CA THR A 11 -12.69 10.22 -3.69
C THR A 11 -13.75 10.89 -4.56
N HIS A 12 -13.34 11.63 -5.59
CA HIS A 12 -14.23 12.41 -6.45
C HIS A 12 -14.00 12.14 -7.94
N ARG A 13 -15.07 12.01 -8.68
CA ARG A 13 -15.01 11.85 -10.13
C ARG A 13 -14.68 13.16 -10.84
N ASP A 14 -15.23 14.26 -10.33
CA ASP A 14 -15.10 15.62 -10.87
C ASP A 14 -14.38 16.51 -9.84
N ALA A 15 -14.55 17.85 -9.94
CA ALA A 15 -13.95 18.78 -8.97
C ALA A 15 -14.42 18.48 -7.53
N VAL A 16 -13.48 18.59 -6.60
CA VAL A 16 -13.76 18.41 -5.17
C VAL A 16 -14.54 19.62 -4.65
N PRO A 17 -15.74 19.43 -4.07
CA PRO A 17 -16.47 20.52 -3.42
C PRO A 17 -15.64 21.16 -2.30
N PRO A 18 -15.69 22.50 -2.13
CA PRO A 18 -14.87 23.21 -1.14
C PRO A 18 -15.07 22.73 0.30
N ASP A 19 -16.27 22.28 0.65
CA ASP A 19 -16.61 21.75 1.98
C ASP A 19 -16.14 20.30 2.21
N GLU A 20 -15.78 19.60 1.13
CA GLU A 20 -15.24 18.26 1.16
C GLU A 20 -13.70 18.21 1.03
N MET A 21 -13.07 19.36 0.77
CA MET A 21 -11.60 19.39 0.66
C MET A 21 -10.94 19.09 2.00
N VAL A 22 -10.14 18.04 2.04
CA VAL A 22 -9.32 17.66 3.19
C VAL A 22 -7.85 17.82 2.86
N THR A 23 -7.16 18.63 3.67
CA THR A 23 -5.71 18.82 3.58
C THR A 23 -5.08 18.45 4.90
N ASN A 24 -4.02 17.67 4.87
CA ASN A 24 -3.32 17.20 6.06
C ASN A 24 -1.83 17.53 6.00
N THR A 25 -1.30 18.15 7.04
CA THR A 25 0.12 18.50 7.20
C THR A 25 0.88 17.51 8.09
N ALA A 26 0.18 16.58 8.76
CA ALA A 26 0.79 15.62 9.68
C ALA A 26 1.37 14.39 8.96
N TRP A 27 0.97 14.13 7.72
CA TRP A 27 1.41 12.94 6.98
C TRP A 27 2.85 13.06 6.49
N ARG A 28 3.26 14.28 6.11
CA ARG A 28 4.65 14.52 5.70
C ARG A 28 5.12 15.91 6.16
N PRO A 29 6.41 16.05 6.55
CA PRO A 29 6.90 17.26 7.20
C PRO A 29 7.20 18.41 6.23
N ASP A 30 7.32 18.13 4.94
CA ASP A 30 7.83 19.06 3.94
C ASP A 30 6.72 19.80 3.17
N ARG A 31 5.50 19.27 3.14
CA ARG A 31 4.35 19.96 2.53
C ARG A 31 3.00 19.42 3.02
N ALA A 32 1.95 20.20 2.82
CA ALA A 32 0.58 19.74 2.96
C ALA A 32 0.21 18.76 1.85
N VAL A 33 -0.65 17.80 2.17
CA VAL A 33 -1.17 16.80 1.25
C VAL A 33 -2.68 16.97 1.11
N ALA A 34 -3.18 17.09 -0.13
CA ALA A 34 -4.60 17.00 -0.42
C ALA A 34 -5.01 15.52 -0.36
N ALA A 35 -5.86 15.18 0.61
CA ALA A 35 -6.36 13.82 0.78
C ALA A 35 -7.59 13.52 -0.09
N THR A 36 -8.36 14.56 -0.41
CA THR A 36 -9.45 14.49 -1.39
C THR A 36 -8.93 14.89 -2.76
N ILE A 37 -9.01 13.98 -3.72
CA ILE A 37 -8.49 14.15 -5.07
C ILE A 37 -9.53 13.74 -6.10
N THR A 38 -9.42 14.27 -7.32
CA THR A 38 -10.25 13.92 -8.45
C THR A 38 -9.65 12.79 -9.28
N TRP A 39 -10.47 12.17 -10.14
CA TRP A 39 -10.00 11.20 -11.12
C TRP A 39 -8.98 11.82 -12.09
N ALA A 40 -9.20 13.07 -12.49
CA ALA A 40 -8.29 13.79 -13.37
C ALA A 40 -6.91 14.04 -12.70
N ASP A 41 -6.89 14.32 -11.39
CA ASP A 41 -5.65 14.44 -10.65
C ASP A 41 -4.88 13.12 -10.65
N TYR A 42 -5.57 12.01 -10.42
CA TYR A 42 -4.95 10.68 -10.46
C TYR A 42 -4.38 10.35 -11.85
N GLU A 43 -5.14 10.57 -12.89
CA GLU A 43 -4.72 10.31 -14.28
C GLU A 43 -3.48 11.14 -14.64
N ARG A 44 -3.45 12.40 -14.26
CA ARG A 44 -2.30 13.28 -14.47
C ARG A 44 -1.07 12.82 -13.68
N ASP A 45 -1.24 12.55 -12.39
CA ASP A 45 -0.12 12.37 -11.46
C ASP A 45 0.42 10.94 -11.45
N VAL A 46 -0.43 9.95 -11.63
CA VAL A 46 -0.05 8.53 -11.60
C VAL A 46 0.16 8.00 -13.02
N GLU A 47 -0.87 8.02 -13.84
CA GLU A 47 -0.79 7.45 -15.19
C GLU A 47 0.09 8.30 -16.11
N GLY A 48 0.04 9.65 -15.96
CA GLY A 48 0.91 10.58 -16.70
C GLY A 48 2.39 10.50 -16.30
N ALA A 49 2.71 9.97 -15.13
CA ALA A 49 4.08 9.76 -14.66
C ALA A 49 4.71 8.44 -15.16
N GLY A 50 4.01 7.66 -15.98
CA GLY A 50 4.53 6.43 -16.58
C GLY A 50 4.32 5.18 -15.74
N VAL A 51 3.43 5.21 -14.75
CA VAL A 51 2.97 3.99 -14.07
C VAL A 51 2.09 3.20 -15.04
N ASP A 52 2.45 1.97 -15.32
CA ASP A 52 1.72 1.11 -16.27
C ASP A 52 0.46 0.52 -15.63
N VAL A 53 0.60 0.00 -14.42
CA VAL A 53 -0.49 -0.60 -13.63
C VAL A 53 -0.42 -0.12 -12.20
N SER A 54 -1.56 0.20 -11.60
CA SER A 54 -1.66 0.54 -10.18
C SER A 54 -2.66 -0.35 -9.45
N LEU A 55 -2.29 -0.77 -8.24
CA LEU A 55 -3.22 -1.37 -7.29
C LEU A 55 -3.90 -0.24 -6.54
N VAL A 56 -5.23 -0.18 -6.64
CA VAL A 56 -6.03 0.93 -6.10
C VAL A 56 -7.05 0.43 -5.09
N TYR A 57 -7.21 1.18 -4.02
CA TYR A 57 -8.11 0.83 -2.93
C TYR A 57 -8.50 2.02 -2.05
N LEU A 58 -9.59 1.87 -1.36
CA LEU A 58 -9.94 2.67 -0.19
C LEU A 58 -9.87 1.78 1.06
N LEU A 59 -9.84 2.39 2.22
CA LEU A 59 -9.83 1.66 3.48
C LEU A 59 -11.21 1.74 4.13
N ALA A 60 -11.78 0.60 4.51
CA ALA A 60 -13.05 0.50 5.22
C ALA A 60 -12.88 0.93 6.70
N ALA A 61 -12.58 2.20 6.90
CA ALA A 61 -12.39 2.83 8.21
C ALA A 61 -13.28 4.07 8.32
N SER A 62 -13.71 4.38 9.54
CA SER A 62 -14.54 5.55 9.77
C SER A 62 -13.77 6.86 9.52
N ARG A 63 -14.50 7.93 9.19
CA ARG A 63 -13.94 9.27 9.06
C ARG A 63 -13.18 9.71 10.31
N GLU A 64 -13.68 9.37 11.48
CA GLU A 64 -13.03 9.67 12.75
C GLU A 64 -11.63 9.06 12.83
N GLN A 65 -11.44 7.87 12.26
CA GLN A 65 -10.16 7.15 12.26
C GLN A 65 -9.21 7.63 11.17
N THR A 66 -9.70 7.98 9.99
CA THR A 66 -8.86 8.34 8.84
C THR A 66 -8.69 9.83 8.64
N GLY A 67 -9.60 10.64 9.20
CA GLY A 67 -9.70 12.07 8.89
C GLY A 67 -10.26 12.36 7.48
N LEU A 68 -10.55 11.32 6.69
CA LEU A 68 -11.05 11.44 5.32
C LEU A 68 -12.58 11.44 5.30
N GLN A 69 -13.16 12.17 4.37
CA GLN A 69 -14.58 12.08 4.00
C GLN A 69 -14.79 10.85 3.13
N VAL A 70 -14.66 9.66 3.70
CA VAL A 70 -14.95 8.42 2.99
C VAL A 70 -16.27 7.88 3.51
N ASP A 71 -17.23 7.64 2.61
CA ASP A 71 -18.41 6.87 2.95
C ASP A 71 -17.99 5.40 3.14
N PRO A 72 -18.07 4.83 4.36
CA PRO A 72 -17.72 3.43 4.58
C PRO A 72 -18.62 2.47 3.80
N ALA A 73 -19.86 2.88 3.50
CA ALA A 73 -20.75 2.13 2.64
C ALA A 73 -20.39 2.40 1.18
N GLY A 74 -20.17 1.36 0.42
CA GLY A 74 -19.92 1.46 -1.02
C GLY A 74 -18.50 1.80 -1.46
N ILE A 75 -17.49 1.81 -0.55
CA ILE A 75 -16.10 2.04 -0.95
C ILE A 75 -15.59 1.01 -1.96
N ASN A 76 -16.04 -0.23 -1.88
CA ASN A 76 -15.69 -1.27 -2.83
C ASN A 76 -16.36 -1.01 -4.19
N ASP A 77 -17.62 -0.55 -4.20
CA ASP A 77 -18.32 -0.12 -5.42
C ASP A 77 -17.64 1.09 -6.06
N GLN A 78 -17.20 2.06 -5.25
CA GLN A 78 -16.46 3.23 -5.72
C GLN A 78 -15.12 2.81 -6.35
N THR A 79 -14.38 1.90 -5.68
CA THR A 79 -13.12 1.36 -6.20
C THR A 79 -13.35 0.62 -7.52
N ALA A 80 -14.35 -0.25 -7.58
CA ALA A 80 -14.70 -0.98 -8.81
C ALA A 80 -15.09 -0.05 -9.96
N THR A 81 -15.88 0.99 -9.69
CA THR A 81 -16.25 2.00 -10.67
C THR A 81 -15.04 2.73 -11.23
N PHE A 82 -14.10 3.09 -10.36
CA PHE A 82 -12.85 3.73 -10.77
C PHE A 82 -11.96 2.80 -11.60
N VAL A 83 -11.87 1.53 -11.23
CA VAL A 83 -11.14 0.50 -12.00
C VAL A 83 -11.76 0.31 -13.38
N ALA A 84 -13.09 0.17 -13.46
CA ALA A 84 -13.81 -0.09 -14.71
C ALA A 84 -13.59 1.01 -15.75
N ALA A 85 -13.35 2.25 -15.33
CA ALA A 85 -13.09 3.38 -16.23
C ALA A 85 -11.77 3.22 -17.01
N ARG A 86 -10.77 2.49 -16.46
CA ARG A 86 -9.48 2.19 -17.09
C ARG A 86 -8.94 0.84 -16.64
N SER A 87 -9.68 -0.22 -16.93
CA SER A 87 -9.39 -1.58 -16.46
C SER A 87 -8.06 -2.16 -16.97
N SER A 88 -7.47 -1.61 -18.03
CA SER A 88 -6.14 -2.01 -18.51
C SER A 88 -4.98 -1.44 -17.66
N ARG A 89 -5.25 -0.48 -16.78
CA ARG A 89 -4.22 0.21 -15.98
C ARG A 89 -4.45 0.14 -14.47
N ARG A 90 -5.58 -0.40 -14.02
CA ARG A 90 -5.98 -0.40 -12.61
C ARG A 90 -6.45 -1.77 -12.18
N ILE A 91 -5.97 -2.22 -11.04
CA ILE A 91 -6.45 -3.43 -10.35
C ILE A 91 -7.01 -2.98 -9.00
N GLY A 92 -8.28 -3.24 -8.73
CA GLY A 92 -8.93 -2.84 -7.48
C GLY A 92 -8.74 -3.88 -6.38
N PHE A 93 -8.53 -3.40 -5.17
CA PHE A 93 -8.56 -4.21 -3.96
C PHE A 93 -9.75 -3.82 -3.11
N ALA A 94 -10.41 -4.82 -2.54
CA ALA A 94 -11.51 -4.64 -1.60
C ALA A 94 -10.99 -4.23 -0.22
N SER A 95 -11.85 -3.61 0.58
CA SER A 95 -11.61 -3.45 2.01
C SER A 95 -12.86 -3.79 2.79
N VAL A 96 -12.67 -4.51 3.89
CA VAL A 96 -13.74 -4.88 4.83
C VAL A 96 -13.27 -4.64 6.25
N HIS A 97 -14.19 -4.49 7.19
CA HIS A 97 -13.85 -4.54 8.61
C HIS A 97 -14.00 -5.98 9.09
N PRO A 98 -12.96 -6.65 9.63
CA PRO A 98 -13.05 -8.06 10.03
C PRO A 98 -14.15 -8.38 11.05
N ASP A 99 -14.49 -7.41 11.90
CA ASP A 99 -15.56 -7.58 12.90
C ASP A 99 -16.97 -7.38 12.33
N ASP A 100 -17.09 -6.98 11.06
CA ASP A 100 -18.40 -6.98 10.39
C ASP A 100 -18.83 -8.44 10.16
N PRO A 101 -20.00 -8.85 10.64
CA PRO A 101 -20.50 -10.21 10.42
C PRO A 101 -20.66 -10.57 8.93
N LYS A 102 -20.77 -9.57 8.06
CA LYS A 102 -20.86 -9.73 6.60
C LYS A 102 -19.52 -9.57 5.87
N ALA A 103 -18.40 -9.48 6.58
CA ALA A 103 -17.09 -9.24 5.95
C ALA A 103 -16.77 -10.26 4.83
N ILE A 104 -17.04 -11.54 5.04
CA ILE A 104 -16.78 -12.59 4.04
C ILE A 104 -17.75 -12.47 2.86
N GLU A 105 -19.04 -12.27 3.12
CA GLU A 105 -20.06 -12.06 2.07
C GLU A 105 -19.69 -10.86 1.17
N GLU A 106 -19.24 -9.76 1.78
CA GLU A 106 -18.79 -8.59 1.03
C GLU A 106 -17.49 -8.85 0.24
N LEU A 107 -16.57 -9.66 0.74
CA LEU A 107 -15.38 -10.06 -0.03
C LEU A 107 -15.77 -10.93 -1.23
N GLU A 108 -16.67 -11.89 -1.05
CA GLU A 108 -17.18 -12.74 -2.12
C GLU A 108 -17.86 -11.89 -3.21
N ARG A 109 -18.72 -10.94 -2.81
CA ARG A 109 -19.33 -9.97 -3.73
C ARG A 109 -18.26 -9.12 -4.44
N SER A 110 -17.30 -8.61 -3.69
CA SER A 110 -16.25 -7.75 -4.24
C SER A 110 -15.39 -8.46 -5.30
N VAL A 111 -15.10 -9.73 -5.09
CA VAL A 111 -14.35 -10.54 -6.07
C VAL A 111 -15.22 -11.01 -7.22
N GLY A 112 -16.41 -11.56 -6.92
CA GLY A 112 -17.30 -12.19 -7.90
C GLY A 112 -18.02 -11.18 -8.78
N ASP A 113 -18.63 -10.15 -8.17
CA ASP A 113 -19.49 -9.21 -8.89
C ASP A 113 -18.75 -7.94 -9.32
N LEU A 114 -17.81 -7.46 -8.48
CA LEU A 114 -17.09 -6.21 -8.73
C LEU A 114 -15.72 -6.42 -9.39
N GLY A 115 -15.20 -7.66 -9.46
CA GLY A 115 -13.93 -7.99 -10.11
C GLY A 115 -12.70 -7.45 -9.36
N LEU A 116 -12.80 -7.17 -8.05
CA LEU A 116 -11.66 -6.79 -7.24
C LEU A 116 -10.75 -8.01 -6.98
N ARG A 117 -9.43 -7.80 -6.89
CA ARG A 117 -8.45 -8.89 -7.00
C ARG A 117 -7.54 -9.02 -5.78
N GLY A 118 -7.83 -8.37 -4.68
CA GLY A 118 -7.06 -8.42 -3.44
C GLY A 118 -7.77 -7.66 -2.33
N ILE A 119 -7.10 -7.53 -1.19
CA ILE A 119 -7.68 -6.92 0.01
C ILE A 119 -6.74 -5.86 0.57
N LYS A 120 -7.29 -4.70 0.97
CA LYS A 120 -6.59 -3.68 1.78
C LYS A 120 -7.11 -3.70 3.19
N LEU A 121 -6.19 -3.82 4.14
CA LEU A 121 -6.46 -3.72 5.57
C LEU A 121 -5.54 -2.70 6.24
N GLY A 122 -6.07 -1.99 7.22
CA GLY A 122 -5.31 -1.08 8.08
C GLY A 122 -5.72 -1.30 9.52
N PRO A 123 -5.15 -2.31 10.21
CA PRO A 123 -5.62 -2.72 11.53
C PRO A 123 -5.68 -1.60 12.56
N ASN A 124 -4.71 -0.67 12.54
CA ASN A 124 -4.70 0.50 13.41
C ASN A 124 -5.76 1.53 13.01
N TYR A 125 -6.01 1.75 11.72
CA TYR A 125 -7.02 2.69 11.23
C TYR A 125 -8.44 2.15 11.37
N GLN A 126 -8.60 0.83 11.24
CA GLN A 126 -9.87 0.13 11.42
C GLN A 126 -10.10 -0.29 12.88
N ASN A 127 -9.07 -0.14 13.74
CA ASN A 127 -9.10 -0.44 15.17
C ASN A 127 -9.52 -1.89 15.50
N PHE A 128 -8.96 -2.87 14.79
CA PHE A 128 -9.12 -4.28 15.11
C PHE A 128 -7.78 -4.95 15.44
N ASP A 129 -7.82 -5.98 16.28
CA ASP A 129 -6.65 -6.81 16.55
C ASP A 129 -6.37 -7.74 15.36
N PRO A 130 -5.18 -7.63 14.70
CA PRO A 130 -4.82 -8.48 13.57
C PRO A 130 -4.80 -9.98 13.88
N LEU A 131 -4.69 -10.35 15.14
CA LEU A 131 -4.69 -11.75 15.58
C LEU A 131 -6.04 -12.20 16.15
N SER A 132 -7.09 -11.39 16.04
CA SER A 132 -8.44 -11.76 16.45
C SER A 132 -9.01 -12.88 15.57
N ALA A 133 -9.90 -13.69 16.14
CA ALA A 133 -10.56 -14.77 15.41
C ALA A 133 -11.28 -14.29 14.14
N ASN A 134 -11.87 -13.08 14.17
CA ASN A 134 -12.53 -12.50 13.01
C ASN A 134 -11.52 -12.12 11.91
N ALA A 135 -10.38 -11.54 12.27
CA ALA A 135 -9.31 -11.23 11.34
C ALA A 135 -8.74 -12.50 10.71
N LEU A 136 -8.48 -13.54 11.50
CA LEU A 136 -7.99 -14.83 11.01
C LEU A 136 -8.95 -15.49 10.00
N ARG A 137 -10.28 -15.31 10.16
CA ARG A 137 -11.27 -15.77 9.16
C ARG A 137 -11.10 -15.08 7.81
N VAL A 138 -10.83 -13.76 7.82
CA VAL A 138 -10.57 -13.00 6.60
C VAL A 138 -9.29 -13.49 5.91
N TYR A 139 -8.24 -13.77 6.68
CA TYR A 139 -6.98 -14.28 6.12
C TYR A 139 -7.10 -15.69 5.56
N ALA A 140 -7.82 -16.57 6.26
CA ALA A 140 -8.13 -17.91 5.75
C ALA A 140 -8.91 -17.87 4.43
N HIS A 141 -9.89 -16.95 4.32
CA HIS A 141 -10.62 -16.74 3.07
C HIS A 141 -9.70 -16.22 1.96
N ALA A 142 -8.85 -15.23 2.27
CA ALA A 142 -7.90 -14.67 1.31
C ALA A 142 -6.91 -15.71 0.79
N GLU A 143 -6.31 -16.50 1.68
CA GLU A 143 -5.39 -17.57 1.31
C GLU A 143 -6.06 -18.61 0.41
N ALA A 144 -7.25 -19.10 0.81
CA ALA A 144 -7.99 -20.11 0.04
C ALA A 144 -8.37 -19.66 -1.38
N HIS A 145 -8.54 -18.34 -1.59
CA HIS A 145 -8.90 -17.77 -2.90
C HIS A 145 -7.71 -17.09 -3.61
N GLY A 146 -6.49 -17.20 -3.07
CA GLY A 146 -5.29 -16.61 -3.66
C GLY A 146 -5.29 -15.08 -3.69
N LEU A 147 -6.06 -14.43 -2.83
CA LEU A 147 -6.17 -12.97 -2.75
C LEU A 147 -4.99 -12.39 -1.95
N PRO A 148 -4.14 -11.56 -2.54
CA PRO A 148 -3.10 -10.87 -1.78
C PRO A 148 -3.71 -9.83 -0.84
N ILE A 149 -3.04 -9.60 0.30
CA ILE A 149 -3.46 -8.57 1.25
C ILE A 149 -2.36 -7.50 1.37
N VAL A 150 -2.72 -6.23 1.17
CA VAL A 150 -1.88 -5.08 1.54
C VAL A 150 -2.29 -4.61 2.92
N PHE A 151 -1.39 -4.77 3.89
CA PHE A 151 -1.57 -4.26 5.25
C PHE A 151 -0.91 -2.90 5.41
N HIS A 152 -1.63 -1.93 5.96
CA HIS A 152 -0.95 -0.77 6.54
C HIS A 152 -0.05 -1.23 7.68
N GLN A 153 1.20 -0.79 7.66
CA GLN A 153 2.18 -1.07 8.70
C GLN A 153 2.89 0.21 9.12
N GLY A 154 3.33 0.24 10.36
CA GLY A 154 4.12 1.34 10.86
C GLY A 154 3.31 2.45 11.53
N THR A 155 3.84 3.65 11.45
CA THR A 155 3.29 4.82 12.15
C THR A 155 2.00 5.35 11.52
N SER A 156 1.29 6.17 12.29
CA SER A 156 0.13 6.92 11.85
C SER A 156 0.13 8.31 12.47
N PRO A 157 -0.26 9.36 11.75
CA PRO A 157 -0.52 10.68 12.34
C PRO A 157 -1.88 10.76 13.05
N ILE A 158 -2.74 9.75 12.91
CA ILE A 158 -4.07 9.71 13.51
C ILE A 158 -3.94 9.32 14.99
N ARG A 159 -4.25 10.27 15.87
CA ARG A 159 -4.08 10.11 17.33
C ARG A 159 -4.85 8.91 17.92
N THR A 160 -5.97 8.56 17.35
CA THR A 160 -6.85 7.47 17.81
C THR A 160 -6.49 6.11 17.22
N ALA A 161 -5.56 6.05 16.25
CA ALA A 161 -5.12 4.80 15.62
C ALA A 161 -4.07 4.08 16.48
N PRO A 162 -4.37 2.92 17.09
CA PRO A 162 -3.45 2.25 18.02
C PRO A 162 -2.28 1.62 17.27
N LEU A 163 -1.07 2.11 17.50
CA LEU A 163 0.15 1.66 16.81
C LEU A 163 0.47 0.18 17.03
N ARG A 164 0.05 -0.41 18.16
CA ARG A 164 0.26 -1.84 18.43
C ARG A 164 -0.31 -2.76 17.35
N TYR A 165 -1.37 -2.32 16.65
CA TYR A 165 -2.00 -3.10 15.57
C TYR A 165 -1.32 -2.96 14.21
N ALA A 166 -0.37 -2.03 14.09
CA ALA A 166 0.42 -1.83 12.88
C ALA A 166 1.91 -2.21 13.07
N HIS A 167 2.23 -2.97 14.13
CA HIS A 167 3.59 -3.40 14.37
C HIS A 167 3.96 -4.58 13.46
N PRO A 168 5.08 -4.51 12.72
CA PRO A 168 5.47 -5.51 11.71
C PRO A 168 5.52 -6.96 12.20
N LEU A 169 5.91 -7.21 13.44
CA LEU A 169 6.00 -8.57 13.97
C LEU A 169 4.66 -9.31 14.05
N LEU A 170 3.52 -8.59 14.02
CA LEU A 170 2.21 -9.24 13.91
C LEU A 170 2.05 -10.00 12.58
N MET A 171 2.73 -9.55 11.53
CA MET A 171 2.71 -10.22 10.23
C MET A 171 3.50 -11.53 10.24
N ASP A 172 4.48 -11.69 11.15
CA ASP A 172 5.16 -12.98 11.38
C ASP A 172 4.19 -14.04 11.86
N GLU A 173 3.36 -13.70 12.86
CA GLU A 173 2.35 -14.62 13.42
C GLU A 173 1.28 -15.01 12.37
N ILE A 174 0.88 -14.05 11.53
CA ILE A 174 -0.09 -14.30 10.45
C ILE A 174 0.53 -15.20 9.39
N ALA A 175 1.75 -14.93 8.94
CA ALA A 175 2.41 -15.71 7.90
C ALA A 175 2.83 -17.12 8.35
N ILE A 176 2.98 -17.36 9.67
CA ILE A 176 3.14 -18.70 10.22
C ILE A 176 1.85 -19.51 10.07
N GLN A 177 0.70 -18.88 10.34
CA GLN A 177 -0.61 -19.55 10.29
C GLN A 177 -1.13 -19.71 8.84
N PHE A 178 -0.77 -18.78 7.96
CA PHE A 178 -1.19 -18.71 6.55
C PHE A 178 0.03 -18.63 5.62
N PRO A 179 0.75 -19.74 5.41
CA PRO A 179 2.04 -19.72 4.71
C PRO A 179 1.95 -19.42 3.22
N GLU A 180 0.80 -19.66 2.59
CA GLU A 180 0.56 -19.37 1.16
C GLU A 180 -0.05 -17.96 0.94
N LEU A 181 -0.45 -17.28 2.01
CA LEU A 181 -1.01 -15.94 1.92
C LEU A 181 0.05 -14.94 1.44
N ARG A 182 -0.24 -14.23 0.36
CA ARG A 182 0.62 -13.16 -0.14
C ARG A 182 0.33 -11.87 0.61
N ILE A 183 1.35 -11.37 1.31
CA ILE A 183 1.25 -10.18 2.16
C ILE A 183 2.17 -9.08 1.64
N VAL A 184 1.66 -7.87 1.53
CA VAL A 184 2.46 -6.65 1.34
C VAL A 184 2.38 -5.81 2.61
N MET A 185 3.52 -5.59 3.23
CA MET A 185 3.68 -4.72 4.40
C MET A 185 3.97 -3.29 3.91
N ALA A 186 3.02 -2.38 4.08
CA ALA A 186 3.13 -1.02 3.58
C ALA A 186 4.26 -0.24 4.26
N HIS A 187 4.83 0.74 3.52
CA HIS A 187 5.78 1.75 4.02
C HIS A 187 7.06 1.16 4.66
N LEU A 188 7.46 -0.05 4.24
CA LEU A 188 8.57 -0.79 4.88
C LEU A 188 8.43 -0.82 6.42
N GLY A 189 7.17 -0.74 6.91
CA GLY A 189 6.83 -0.74 8.34
C GLY A 189 7.38 0.44 9.14
N HIS A 190 7.68 1.58 8.50
CA HIS A 190 8.26 2.75 9.16
C HIS A 190 7.55 3.12 10.48
N PRO A 191 8.27 3.34 11.61
CA PRO A 191 9.72 3.37 11.82
C PRO A 191 10.36 2.02 12.23
N TRP A 192 9.65 0.91 12.16
CA TRP A 192 10.13 -0.45 12.55
C TRP A 192 10.66 -1.24 11.35
N GLN A 193 11.53 -0.61 10.54
CA GLN A 193 12.04 -1.23 9.32
C GLN A 193 12.86 -2.50 9.59
N ALA A 194 13.61 -2.55 10.69
CA ALA A 194 14.39 -3.74 11.07
C ALA A 194 13.48 -4.96 11.32
N ASP A 195 12.34 -4.75 11.98
CA ASP A 195 11.36 -5.81 12.22
C ASP A 195 10.70 -6.24 10.91
N THR A 196 10.34 -5.28 10.03
CA THR A 196 9.82 -5.59 8.69
C THR A 196 10.81 -6.43 7.88
N ILE A 197 12.09 -6.05 7.87
CA ILE A 197 13.16 -6.77 7.18
C ILE A 197 13.26 -8.22 7.68
N THR A 198 13.16 -8.42 8.97
CA THR A 198 13.18 -9.75 9.58
C THR A 198 12.02 -10.61 9.08
N VAL A 199 10.81 -10.06 9.02
CA VAL A 199 9.61 -10.76 8.59
C VAL A 199 9.67 -11.11 7.09
N ILE A 200 9.97 -10.14 6.22
CA ILE A 200 10.03 -10.38 4.76
C ILE A 200 11.17 -11.34 4.38
N ARG A 201 12.25 -11.38 5.16
CA ARG A 201 13.34 -12.34 4.98
C ARG A 201 12.91 -13.77 5.29
N LYS A 202 12.13 -13.93 6.34
CA LYS A 202 11.73 -15.24 6.89
C LYS A 202 10.67 -15.92 6.00
N HIS A 203 9.71 -15.16 5.47
CA HIS A 203 8.54 -15.71 4.79
C HIS A 203 8.62 -15.53 3.27
N PRO A 204 8.39 -16.60 2.48
CA PRO A 204 8.53 -16.56 1.02
C PRO A 204 7.51 -15.62 0.37
N HIS A 205 6.28 -15.52 0.88
CA HIS A 205 5.17 -14.77 0.31
C HIS A 205 4.89 -13.43 1.01
N VAL A 206 5.78 -12.97 1.89
CA VAL A 206 5.70 -11.65 2.51
C VAL A 206 6.66 -10.69 1.83
N TYR A 207 6.15 -9.54 1.45
CA TYR A 207 6.84 -8.46 0.75
C TYR A 207 6.64 -7.15 1.52
N ALA A 208 7.37 -6.09 1.16
CA ALA A 208 7.11 -4.74 1.65
C ALA A 208 7.17 -3.74 0.50
N ASP A 209 6.36 -2.67 0.57
CA ASP A 209 6.48 -1.58 -0.38
C ASP A 209 7.32 -0.42 0.18
N VAL A 210 7.84 0.41 -0.72
CA VAL A 210 8.68 1.57 -0.38
C VAL A 210 7.89 2.88 -0.30
N SER A 211 6.57 2.80 -0.27
CA SER A 211 5.70 3.97 -0.29
C SER A 211 5.92 4.89 0.91
N ALA A 212 5.59 6.16 0.75
CA ALA A 212 5.64 7.19 1.79
C ALA A 212 6.99 7.33 2.54
N ALA A 213 8.10 6.87 1.96
CA ALA A 213 9.41 6.86 2.61
C ALA A 213 10.32 8.04 2.21
N ILE A 214 10.17 8.54 0.98
CA ILE A 214 11.12 9.45 0.32
C ILE A 214 11.31 10.81 1.01
N TYR A 215 10.29 11.32 1.70
CA TYR A 215 10.36 12.60 2.41
C TYR A 215 10.99 12.49 3.81
N ARG A 216 11.58 11.33 4.11
CA ARG A 216 12.46 11.08 5.27
C ARG A 216 13.79 10.51 4.80
N PRO A 217 14.61 11.28 4.06
CA PRO A 217 15.72 10.74 3.26
C PRO A 217 16.75 9.98 4.09
N TRP A 218 17.06 10.43 5.31
CA TRP A 218 17.98 9.71 6.20
C TRP A 218 17.40 8.38 6.67
N SER A 219 16.15 8.38 7.16
CA SER A 219 15.48 7.15 7.58
C SER A 219 15.32 6.16 6.43
N PHE A 220 15.00 6.66 5.24
CA PHE A 220 14.87 5.81 4.06
C PHE A 220 16.21 5.24 3.62
N TYR A 221 17.27 6.04 3.54
CA TYR A 221 18.61 5.55 3.24
C TYR A 221 19.08 4.49 4.24
N THR A 222 18.92 4.70 5.55
CA THR A 222 19.31 3.72 6.56
C THR A 222 18.51 2.42 6.46
N ALA A 223 17.23 2.49 6.19
CA ALA A 223 16.39 1.32 5.95
C ALA A 223 16.86 0.53 4.72
N MET A 224 17.13 1.21 3.61
CA MET A 224 17.61 0.59 2.38
C MET A 224 19.01 -0.04 2.57
N ARG A 225 19.86 0.55 3.42
CA ARG A 225 21.15 -0.06 3.80
C ARG A 225 20.94 -1.37 4.55
N LEU A 226 20.04 -1.40 5.51
CA LEU A 226 19.69 -2.65 6.23
C LEU A 226 19.11 -3.70 5.27
N VAL A 227 18.20 -3.32 4.40
CA VAL A 227 17.62 -4.20 3.36
C VAL A 227 18.73 -4.82 2.49
N THR A 228 19.71 -4.00 2.08
CA THR A 228 20.87 -4.43 1.29
C THR A 228 21.74 -5.42 2.08
N GLU A 229 22.07 -5.08 3.31
CA GLU A 229 22.93 -5.91 4.19
C GLU A 229 22.29 -7.27 4.48
N TRP A 230 20.95 -7.29 4.65
CA TRP A 230 20.20 -8.52 4.88
C TRP A 230 19.87 -9.30 3.60
N GLY A 231 20.23 -8.77 2.42
CA GLY A 231 20.03 -9.42 1.12
C GLY A 231 18.59 -9.62 0.71
N VAL A 232 17.71 -8.68 1.07
CA VAL A 232 16.26 -8.79 0.84
C VAL A 232 15.68 -7.72 -0.11
N LEU A 233 16.51 -7.01 -0.87
CA LEU A 233 16.08 -6.03 -1.87
C LEU A 233 15.02 -6.61 -2.82
N ARG A 234 15.14 -7.90 -3.19
CA ARG A 234 14.17 -8.59 -4.05
C ARG A 234 12.76 -8.70 -3.45
N LYS A 235 12.59 -8.41 -2.16
CA LYS A 235 11.31 -8.42 -1.44
C LYS A 235 10.63 -7.06 -1.41
N LEU A 236 11.28 -6.02 -1.93
CA LEU A 236 10.70 -4.69 -1.98
C LEU A 236 9.93 -4.48 -3.28
N LEU A 237 8.79 -3.84 -3.18
CA LEU A 237 7.90 -3.49 -4.28
C LEU A 237 7.81 -1.96 -4.39
N PHE A 238 7.68 -1.46 -5.62
CA PHE A 238 7.42 -0.06 -5.85
C PHE A 238 6.00 0.30 -5.42
N GLY A 239 5.84 1.34 -4.61
CA GLY A 239 4.58 1.87 -4.15
C GLY A 239 4.73 3.35 -3.79
N THR A 240 3.70 4.15 -3.97
CA THR A 240 3.74 5.60 -3.73
C THR A 240 3.00 6.05 -2.49
N ASP A 241 1.91 5.40 -2.12
CA ASP A 241 0.90 5.90 -1.18
C ASP A 241 0.22 7.17 -1.72
N TYR A 242 -0.02 7.21 -3.05
CA TYR A 242 -0.72 8.34 -3.65
C TYR A 242 -2.09 8.55 -2.96
N PRO A 243 -2.44 9.76 -2.52
CA PRO A 243 -1.85 11.07 -2.86
C PRO A 243 -0.77 11.58 -1.90
N ILE A 244 -0.29 10.80 -0.95
CA ILE A 244 0.73 11.24 0.02
C ILE A 244 2.04 11.58 -0.69
N ALA A 245 2.46 10.73 -1.64
CA ALA A 245 3.52 11.03 -2.58
C ALA A 245 3.07 10.70 -4.01
N THR A 246 3.59 11.41 -4.99
CA THR A 246 3.36 11.10 -6.39
C THR A 246 4.39 10.08 -6.89
N PRO A 247 4.09 9.32 -7.98
CA PRO A 247 5.09 8.46 -8.59
C PRO A 247 6.35 9.20 -9.02
N GLY A 248 6.22 10.41 -9.57
CA GLY A 248 7.36 11.25 -9.93
C GLY A 248 8.26 11.56 -8.72
N GLU A 249 7.68 11.93 -7.56
CA GLU A 249 8.43 12.15 -6.32
C GLU A 249 9.09 10.85 -5.85
N THR A 250 8.38 9.71 -5.90
CA THR A 250 8.89 8.43 -5.42
C THR A 250 10.03 7.91 -6.29
N LEU A 251 9.90 7.98 -7.61
CA LEU A 251 10.95 7.62 -8.56
C LEU A 251 12.20 8.49 -8.36
N ALA A 252 12.02 9.81 -8.24
CA ALA A 252 13.12 10.73 -7.98
C ALA A 252 13.81 10.44 -6.64
N GLY A 253 13.03 10.19 -5.58
CA GLY A 253 13.54 9.88 -4.26
C GLY A 253 14.31 8.55 -4.18
N LEU A 254 13.85 7.50 -4.89
CA LEU A 254 14.56 6.24 -5.02
C LEU A 254 15.92 6.44 -5.73
N ARG A 255 15.94 7.12 -6.87
CA ARG A 255 17.16 7.40 -7.63
C ARG A 255 18.13 8.33 -6.92
N ALA A 256 17.63 9.19 -6.01
CA ALA A 256 18.43 10.07 -5.16
C ALA A 256 18.99 9.40 -3.90
N LEU A 257 18.67 8.13 -3.61
CA LEU A 257 19.13 7.41 -2.41
C LEU A 257 20.65 7.47 -2.23
N ASN A 258 21.41 7.43 -3.33
CA ASN A 258 22.87 7.47 -3.30
C ASN A 258 23.47 8.88 -3.19
N ASP A 259 22.66 9.93 -3.07
CA ASP A 259 23.18 11.28 -2.87
C ASP A 259 23.79 11.48 -1.47
N ILE A 260 23.26 10.78 -0.46
CA ILE A 260 23.83 10.77 0.90
C ILE A 260 25.21 10.10 0.87
N PRO A 261 25.36 8.84 0.43
CA PRO A 261 26.67 8.19 0.38
C PRO A 261 27.69 8.90 -0.50
N ARG A 262 27.31 9.46 -1.63
CA ARG A 262 28.23 10.23 -2.51
C ARG A 262 28.83 11.45 -1.81
N ARG A 263 28.08 12.10 -0.91
CA ARG A 263 28.53 13.28 -0.16
C ARG A 263 29.25 12.95 1.14
N THR A 264 29.01 11.77 1.72
CA THR A 264 29.49 11.42 3.07
C THR A 264 30.52 10.30 3.09
N GLY A 265 30.74 9.59 1.97
CA GLY A 265 31.59 8.41 1.92
C GLY A 265 31.00 7.16 2.57
N LEU A 266 29.70 7.19 2.94
CA LEU A 266 28.98 6.02 3.44
C LEU A 266 28.72 4.99 2.33
N PRO A 267 28.47 3.72 2.65
CA PRO A 267 28.17 2.69 1.66
C PRO A 267 26.91 3.00 0.84
N GLY A 268 26.98 2.91 -0.49
CA GLY A 268 25.84 3.09 -1.37
C GLY A 268 24.85 1.91 -1.38
N ILE A 269 23.73 2.12 -2.07
CA ILE A 269 22.79 1.07 -2.47
C ILE A 269 23.13 0.71 -3.93
N PRO A 270 23.17 -0.57 -4.35
CA PRO A 270 23.40 -0.94 -5.74
C PRO A 270 22.35 -0.27 -6.66
N GLU A 271 22.81 0.46 -7.69
CA GLU A 271 21.89 1.24 -8.54
C GLU A 271 20.99 0.35 -9.39
N ASP A 272 21.49 -0.79 -9.83
CA ASP A 272 20.72 -1.82 -10.53
C ASP A 272 19.60 -2.42 -9.66
N GLU A 273 19.82 -2.55 -8.36
CA GLU A 273 18.79 -3.01 -7.43
C GLU A 273 17.71 -1.93 -7.17
N ILE A 274 18.08 -0.65 -7.22
CA ILE A 274 17.10 0.44 -7.13
C ILE A 274 16.17 0.39 -8.36
N GLU A 275 16.70 0.28 -9.56
CA GLU A 275 15.89 0.14 -10.78
C GLU A 275 15.12 -1.19 -10.78
N ALA A 276 15.68 -2.27 -10.25
CA ALA A 276 14.99 -3.54 -10.11
C ALA A 276 13.77 -3.47 -9.16
N ILE A 277 13.77 -2.60 -8.14
CA ILE A 277 12.59 -2.35 -7.31
C ILE A 277 11.49 -1.65 -8.13
N ILE A 278 11.88 -0.65 -8.93
CA ILE A 278 10.96 0.14 -9.75
C ILE A 278 10.29 -0.73 -10.82
N GLU A 279 11.06 -1.59 -11.49
CA GLU A 279 10.61 -2.37 -12.64
C GLU A 279 10.14 -3.79 -12.29
N ARG A 280 10.11 -4.14 -11.01
CA ARG A 280 9.78 -5.48 -10.52
C ARG A 280 8.39 -5.90 -10.99
N ASP A 281 8.29 -7.13 -11.49
CA ASP A 281 6.98 -7.75 -11.79
C ASP A 281 6.24 -8.09 -10.49
N SER A 282 5.71 -7.04 -9.86
CA SER A 282 4.96 -7.15 -8.61
C SER A 282 3.66 -7.94 -8.79
N LEU A 283 3.07 -7.93 -10.00
CA LEU A 283 1.85 -8.68 -10.26
C LEU A 283 2.11 -10.19 -10.16
N ALA A 284 3.17 -10.68 -10.80
CA ALA A 284 3.54 -12.09 -10.71
C ALA A 284 3.83 -12.53 -9.26
N LEU A 285 4.54 -11.71 -8.48
CA LEU A 285 4.82 -11.99 -7.07
C LEU A 285 3.56 -12.06 -6.22
N LEU A 286 2.55 -11.25 -6.55
CA LEU A 286 1.27 -11.20 -5.84
C LEU A 286 0.23 -12.17 -6.40
N GLY A 287 0.59 -12.96 -7.44
CA GLY A 287 -0.34 -13.90 -8.08
C GLY A 287 -1.47 -13.22 -8.85
N LEU A 288 -1.22 -11.99 -9.30
CA LEU A 288 -2.18 -11.21 -10.07
C LEU A 288 -1.87 -11.32 -11.57
N GLU A 289 -2.92 -11.49 -12.34
CA GLU A 289 -2.79 -11.43 -13.81
C GLU A 289 -2.64 -9.97 -14.26
N ARG A 290 -1.84 -9.78 -15.31
CA ARG A 290 -1.72 -8.49 -15.97
C ARG A 290 -3.08 -8.11 -16.58
N PRO A 291 -3.57 -6.86 -16.38
CA PRO A 291 -4.78 -6.41 -17.03
C PRO A 291 -4.67 -6.50 -18.55
N ALA A 292 -5.74 -6.92 -19.21
CA ALA A 292 -5.78 -7.00 -20.66
C ALA A 292 -5.56 -5.60 -21.28
N GLY A 293 -4.59 -5.49 -22.20
CA GLY A 293 -4.24 -4.22 -22.83
C GLY A 293 -3.27 -3.32 -22.05
N ALA A 294 -2.73 -3.78 -20.93
CA ALA A 294 -1.58 -3.14 -20.31
C ALA A 294 -0.35 -3.36 -21.21
N GLY A 295 0.14 -2.30 -21.83
CA GLY A 295 1.20 -2.30 -22.83
C GLY A 295 2.59 -2.25 -22.22
#